data_0340682f38debc9ca1c2ae956adea149
#
_entry.id   0340682f38debc9ca1c2ae956adea149
#
_cell.length_a   1.000
_cell.length_b   1.000
_cell.length_c   1.000
_cell.angle_alpha   90.00
_cell.angle_beta   90.00
_cell.angle_gamma   90.00
#
_symmetry.space_group_name_H-M   'P 1'
#
loop_
_entity.id
_entity.type
_entity.pdbx_description
1 polymer ?
#
loop_
_entity_poly.entity_id
_entity_poly.type
_entity_poly.pdbx_seq_one_letter_code
_entity_poly.pdbx_strand_id
1 'polypeptide(L)'
;ADMASGPQAGWYRDPDGTPDRYRWFDGERWTDRTTTSPDSAPQQGRTGHRGHDNGRSSSWLWAIIIVILVVAVVVAFALHRGTSSDHNAEPDLNSSSPTVSAWNEKSTTPSASSSAVTCPRGQHPGNQDSNDGRLHGGGVSVESIPNWRHENLTLPWVMGQSAQIDDVYPGWMSVSGVGGLPVAEGFSDPQTAATMMMDCFASSDYYAGYTGEKEIRSEALTIDGHPAWWKRSEVYVSLPNLPQVRGDVVDVVVVNTGQTDFLGMYFNSATIGDSTRQTLVDHARQSLKVD
;
A
#
# COMPACT_ATOMS: atom_id res chain seq x y z
N ALA A 1 29.95 14.63 24.20
CA ALA A 1 28.69 13.92 24.11
C ALA A 1 27.62 14.98 23.81
N ASP A 2 27.42 15.31 22.53
CA ASP A 2 26.33 16.19 22.08
C ASP A 2 25.08 15.35 21.93
N MET A 3 24.13 15.60 22.82
CA MET A 3 22.77 15.08 22.67
C MET A 3 22.13 15.84 21.51
N ALA A 4 21.76 15.12 20.46
CA ALA A 4 20.99 15.68 19.35
C ALA A 4 19.66 16.20 19.89
N SER A 5 19.50 17.51 19.95
CA SER A 5 18.26 18.19 20.29
C SER A 5 17.24 17.87 19.20
N GLY A 6 16.10 17.28 19.55
CA GLY A 6 14.96 17.12 18.66
C GLY A 6 14.48 18.47 18.08
N PRO A 7 13.57 18.47 17.13
CA PRO A 7 13.07 19.69 16.51
C PRO A 7 12.53 20.63 17.59
N GLN A 8 12.96 21.89 17.54
CA GLN A 8 12.55 22.90 18.51
C GLN A 8 11.13 23.39 18.23
N ALA A 9 10.46 23.87 19.29
CA ALA A 9 9.14 24.50 19.11
C ALA A 9 9.23 25.68 18.13
N GLY A 10 8.34 25.72 17.15
CA GLY A 10 8.38 26.70 16.07
C GLY A 10 7.25 26.57 15.05
N TRP A 11 7.23 27.54 14.13
CA TRP A 11 6.37 27.48 12.96
C TRP A 11 7.06 26.69 11.84
N TYR A 12 6.42 25.65 11.39
CA TYR A 12 6.87 24.82 10.25
C TYR A 12 5.77 24.81 9.19
N ARG A 13 6.14 24.50 7.96
CA ARG A 13 5.13 24.31 6.91
C ARG A 13 4.10 23.27 7.36
N ASP A 14 2.82 23.59 7.12
CA ASP A 14 1.72 22.72 7.56
C ASP A 14 1.86 21.33 6.89
N PRO A 15 1.95 20.25 7.67
CA PRO A 15 2.04 18.89 7.14
C PRO A 15 0.80 18.48 6.32
N ASP A 16 -0.33 19.18 6.48
CA ASP A 16 -1.54 18.97 5.67
C ASP A 16 -1.40 19.48 4.22
N GLY A 17 -0.23 20.03 3.83
CA GLY A 17 0.11 20.38 2.45
C GLY A 17 -0.61 21.61 1.86
N THR A 18 -1.32 22.40 2.68
CA THR A 18 -1.96 23.65 2.19
C THR A 18 -0.87 24.67 1.83
N PRO A 19 -0.83 25.20 0.59
CA PRO A 19 0.15 26.22 0.19
C PRO A 19 0.11 27.44 1.14
N ASP A 20 1.30 27.96 1.46
CA ASP A 20 1.49 29.16 2.31
C ASP A 20 0.87 29.09 3.71
N ARG A 21 0.60 27.89 4.22
CA ARG A 21 0.15 27.66 5.59
C ARG A 21 1.25 27.06 6.43
N TYR A 22 1.42 27.58 7.66
CA TYR A 22 2.35 27.09 8.67
C TYR A 22 1.57 26.62 9.88
N ARG A 23 2.04 25.55 10.52
CA ARG A 23 1.48 24.98 11.76
C ARG A 23 2.52 25.06 12.87
N TRP A 24 2.06 25.30 14.08
CA TRP A 24 2.93 25.37 15.25
C TRP A 24 3.24 23.97 15.79
N PHE A 25 4.54 23.70 15.91
CA PHE A 25 5.06 22.54 16.64
C PHE A 25 5.51 23.00 18.01
N ASP A 26 5.07 22.35 19.12
CA ASP A 26 5.36 22.76 20.49
C ASP A 26 6.66 22.17 21.05
N GLY A 27 7.37 21.38 20.28
CA GLY A 27 8.57 20.64 20.67
C GLY A 27 8.32 19.15 20.91
N GLU A 28 7.05 18.73 21.04
CA GLU A 28 6.64 17.34 21.24
C GLU A 28 5.63 16.86 20.20
N ARG A 29 4.71 17.75 19.78
CA ARG A 29 3.59 17.45 18.87
C ARG A 29 3.15 18.65 18.06
N TRP A 30 2.45 18.38 16.96
CA TRP A 30 1.78 19.38 16.16
C TRP A 30 0.53 19.90 16.87
N THR A 31 0.34 21.22 16.91
CA THR A 31 -0.85 21.85 17.47
C THR A 31 -1.83 22.25 16.37
N ASP A 32 -3.07 22.59 16.74
CA ASP A 32 -4.09 23.09 15.79
C ASP A 32 -3.88 24.54 15.37
N ARG A 33 -2.79 25.19 15.82
CA ARG A 33 -2.48 26.57 15.48
C ARG A 33 -1.86 26.64 14.09
N THR A 34 -2.50 27.41 13.21
CA THR A 34 -2.02 27.64 11.84
C THR A 34 -1.91 29.14 11.56
N THR A 35 -0.98 29.55 10.69
CA THR A 35 -0.79 30.92 10.22
C THR A 35 -0.32 30.93 8.77
N THR A 36 -0.56 32.02 8.07
CA THR A 36 0.01 32.31 6.75
C THR A 36 1.26 33.19 6.83
N SER A 37 1.64 33.65 8.03
CA SER A 37 2.83 34.50 8.26
C SER A 37 3.61 33.99 9.46
N PRO A 38 4.73 33.24 9.25
CA PRO A 38 5.49 32.59 10.32
C PRO A 38 6.31 33.55 11.18
N ASP A 39 6.46 34.82 10.79
CA ASP A 39 7.25 35.83 11.51
C ASP A 39 6.55 36.36 12.79
N SER A 40 5.31 35.96 13.04
CA SER A 40 4.57 36.32 14.25
C SER A 40 4.86 35.31 15.36
N ALA A 41 5.93 35.51 16.13
CA ALA A 41 6.17 34.70 17.34
C ALA A 41 4.97 34.84 18.31
N PRO A 42 4.42 33.74 18.86
CA PRO A 42 3.37 33.82 19.84
C PRO A 42 3.93 34.44 21.12
N GLN A 43 3.46 35.63 21.46
CA GLN A 43 3.74 36.22 22.76
C GLN A 43 3.15 35.34 23.86
N GLN A 44 3.99 34.90 24.77
CA GLN A 44 3.57 34.25 26.02
C GLN A 44 2.67 35.22 26.79
N GLY A 45 1.37 35.01 26.67
CA GLY A 45 0.35 35.77 27.40
C GLY A 45 0.36 35.39 28.88
N ARG A 46 0.71 36.36 29.71
CA ARG A 46 0.50 36.36 31.16
C ARG A 46 -0.98 36.14 31.47
N THR A 47 -1.23 35.31 32.45
CA THR A 47 -2.51 35.08 33.11
C THR A 47 -3.22 36.35 33.50
N GLY A 48 -4.46 36.51 33.05
CA GLY A 48 -5.39 37.55 33.51
C GLY A 48 -6.84 37.03 33.37
N HIS A 49 -7.51 36.98 34.52
CA HIS A 49 -8.86 36.50 34.74
C HIS A 49 -9.95 37.37 34.08
N ARG A 50 -11.08 36.72 33.79
CA ARG A 50 -12.48 37.16 33.66
C ARG A 50 -12.99 37.65 32.31
N GLY A 51 -14.06 36.94 31.90
CA GLY A 51 -15.04 37.37 30.92
C GLY A 51 -15.88 36.20 30.43
N HIS A 52 -17.00 36.01 31.10
CA HIS A 52 -18.13 35.17 30.74
C HIS A 52 -18.71 35.67 29.42
N ASP A 53 -18.82 34.81 28.39
CA ASP A 53 -19.90 34.93 27.42
C ASP A 53 -20.24 33.56 26.79
N ASN A 54 -21.52 33.24 26.92
CA ASN A 54 -22.21 32.09 26.42
C ASN A 54 -22.27 32.09 24.87
N GLY A 55 -21.49 31.23 24.22
CA GLY A 55 -21.68 30.83 22.83
C GLY A 55 -22.02 29.35 22.75
N ARG A 56 -23.30 29.05 22.83
CA ARG A 56 -23.85 27.69 22.69
C ARG A 56 -23.68 27.24 21.26
N SER A 57 -22.53 26.63 20.92
CA SER A 57 -22.31 26.06 19.61
C SER A 57 -23.11 24.75 19.46
N SER A 58 -23.96 24.73 18.45
CA SER A 58 -24.97 23.73 18.14
C SER A 58 -24.35 22.45 17.55
N SER A 59 -23.35 21.87 18.23
CA SER A 59 -22.77 20.56 17.86
C SER A 59 -23.75 19.40 18.06
N TRP A 60 -24.81 19.60 18.85
CA TRP A 60 -25.85 18.59 19.05
C TRP A 60 -26.76 18.42 17.82
N LEU A 61 -27.00 19.47 17.06
CA LEU A 61 -27.82 19.36 15.82
C LEU A 61 -27.14 18.53 14.74
N TRP A 62 -25.81 18.58 14.63
CA TRP A 62 -25.07 17.75 13.71
C TRP A 62 -25.07 16.27 14.11
N ALA A 63 -25.04 15.98 15.41
CA ALA A 63 -25.15 14.60 15.90
C ALA A 63 -26.53 13.99 15.60
N ILE A 64 -27.60 14.77 15.69
CA ILE A 64 -28.97 14.33 15.37
C ILE A 64 -29.13 14.06 13.88
N ILE A 65 -28.56 14.90 13.00
CA ILE A 65 -28.60 14.73 11.55
C ILE A 65 -27.87 13.43 11.13
N ILE A 66 -26.73 13.12 11.72
CA ILE A 66 -25.98 11.90 11.45
C ILE A 66 -26.77 10.66 11.88
N VAL A 67 -27.41 10.68 13.04
CA VAL A 67 -28.25 9.57 13.51
C VAL A 67 -29.45 9.33 12.59
N ILE A 68 -30.11 10.38 12.12
CA ILE A 68 -31.26 10.28 11.19
C ILE A 68 -30.80 9.68 9.83
N LEU A 69 -29.64 10.07 9.32
CA LEU A 69 -29.09 9.52 8.07
C LEU A 69 -28.75 8.03 8.22
N VAL A 70 -28.15 7.61 9.33
CA VAL A 70 -27.84 6.20 9.58
C VAL A 70 -29.11 5.36 9.68
N VAL A 71 -30.14 5.84 10.37
CA VAL A 71 -31.44 5.15 10.46
C VAL A 71 -32.12 5.03 9.09
N ALA A 72 -32.08 6.09 8.27
CA ALA A 72 -32.64 6.07 6.92
C ALA A 72 -31.95 5.02 6.01
N VAL A 73 -30.62 4.88 6.10
CA VAL A 73 -29.85 3.87 5.35
C VAL A 73 -30.20 2.46 5.81
N VAL A 74 -30.33 2.23 7.11
CA VAL A 74 -30.70 0.90 7.66
C VAL A 74 -32.10 0.50 7.25
N VAL A 75 -33.07 1.43 7.26
CA VAL A 75 -34.46 1.18 6.84
C VAL A 75 -34.53 0.92 5.33
N ALA A 76 -33.78 1.66 4.50
CA ALA A 76 -33.71 1.43 3.05
C ALA A 76 -33.12 0.04 2.74
N PHE A 77 -32.11 -0.40 3.50
CA PHE A 77 -31.48 -1.72 3.34
C PHE A 77 -32.40 -2.86 3.78
N ALA A 78 -33.21 -2.65 4.82
CA ALA A 78 -34.21 -3.63 5.30
C ALA A 78 -35.38 -3.80 4.31
N LEU A 79 -35.82 -2.73 3.64
CA LEU A 79 -36.90 -2.79 2.67
C LEU A 79 -36.48 -3.41 1.31
N HIS A 80 -35.16 -3.47 1.00
CA HIS A 80 -34.65 -4.11 -0.21
C HIS A 80 -34.43 -5.64 -0.07
N ARG A 81 -34.63 -6.22 1.12
CA ARG A 81 -34.44 -7.66 1.37
C ARG A 81 -35.75 -8.49 1.34
N GLY A 82 -36.82 -7.93 0.89
CA GLY A 82 -38.11 -8.63 0.87
C GLY A 82 -38.68 -8.75 -0.53
N THR A 83 -38.19 -9.69 -1.33
CA THR A 83 -38.98 -10.47 -2.32
C THR A 83 -38.07 -11.47 -3.04
N SER A 84 -38.04 -12.68 -2.53
CA SER A 84 -37.63 -13.86 -3.29
C SER A 84 -38.88 -14.72 -3.46
N SER A 85 -39.40 -14.79 -4.64
CA SER A 85 -40.44 -15.71 -5.00
C SER A 85 -39.82 -16.96 -5.59
N ASP A 86 -40.11 -18.08 -4.97
CA ASP A 86 -39.85 -19.44 -5.45
C ASP A 86 -40.61 -19.72 -6.75
N HIS A 87 -39.90 -20.25 -7.74
CA HIS A 87 -40.52 -21.09 -8.77
C HIS A 87 -39.70 -22.37 -8.93
N ASN A 88 -40.32 -23.46 -8.43
CA ASN A 88 -39.97 -24.81 -8.78
C ASN A 88 -40.28 -25.09 -10.25
N ALA A 89 -39.34 -25.67 -10.98
CA ALA A 89 -39.61 -26.40 -12.22
C ALA A 89 -38.78 -27.69 -12.23
N GLU A 90 -39.48 -28.78 -12.39
CA GLU A 90 -38.99 -30.17 -12.48
C GLU A 90 -38.13 -30.46 -13.71
N PRO A 91 -37.39 -31.56 -13.73
CA PRO A 91 -36.42 -31.84 -14.80
C PRO A 91 -37.04 -32.60 -15.94
N ASP A 92 -36.77 -32.16 -17.14
CA ASP A 92 -37.14 -32.93 -18.35
C ASP A 92 -35.90 -33.64 -18.92
N LEU A 93 -35.99 -34.97 -18.89
CA LEU A 93 -35.07 -35.89 -19.50
C LEU A 93 -35.37 -36.03 -20.96
N ASN A 94 -34.57 -35.48 -21.84
CA ASN A 94 -34.46 -36.04 -23.18
C ASN A 94 -33.08 -35.96 -23.81
N SER A 95 -32.57 -37.12 -24.08
CA SER A 95 -31.33 -37.47 -24.69
C SER A 95 -31.32 -37.13 -26.17
N SER A 96 -30.30 -36.45 -26.65
CA SER A 96 -29.69 -36.76 -27.97
C SER A 96 -28.36 -35.99 -28.12
N SER A 97 -27.30 -36.73 -28.12
CA SER A 97 -26.02 -36.41 -28.76
C SER A 97 -26.20 -36.30 -30.27
N PRO A 98 -25.20 -35.90 -30.94
CA PRO A 98 -24.26 -34.81 -31.05
C PRO A 98 -24.07 -34.35 -32.48
N THR A 99 -23.35 -33.39 -32.77
CA THR A 99 -22.44 -33.41 -33.93
C THR A 99 -21.41 -32.28 -33.81
N VAL A 100 -20.18 -32.61 -33.80
CA VAL A 100 -19.04 -31.72 -33.92
C VAL A 100 -19.12 -30.89 -35.17
N SER A 101 -19.12 -29.56 -35.00
CA SER A 101 -18.66 -28.62 -36.00
C SER A 101 -17.71 -27.65 -35.34
N ALA A 102 -16.42 -27.89 -35.58
CA ALA A 102 -15.37 -26.92 -35.36
C ALA A 102 -15.66 -25.66 -36.25
N TRP A 103 -15.09 -24.53 -35.78
CA TRP A 103 -15.07 -23.21 -36.40
C TRP A 103 -16.19 -22.25 -35.96
N ASN A 104 -16.09 -21.77 -34.70
CA ASN A 104 -16.31 -20.37 -34.33
C ASN A 104 -15.92 -20.18 -32.85
N GLU A 105 -14.62 -20.19 -32.55
CA GLU A 105 -14.12 -19.67 -31.30
C GLU A 105 -14.16 -18.16 -31.37
N LYS A 106 -15.28 -17.61 -30.98
CA LYS A 106 -15.35 -16.25 -30.50
C LYS A 106 -14.67 -16.26 -29.15
N SER A 107 -13.42 -15.79 -29.10
CA SER A 107 -12.71 -15.53 -27.86
C SER A 107 -13.59 -14.70 -26.94
N THR A 108 -14.23 -15.35 -26.00
CA THR A 108 -14.76 -14.69 -24.82
C THR A 108 -13.58 -14.34 -23.95
N THR A 109 -13.19 -13.08 -23.98
CA THR A 109 -12.34 -12.48 -22.95
C THR A 109 -12.86 -12.94 -21.59
N PRO A 110 -12.07 -13.60 -20.75
CA PRO A 110 -12.51 -13.89 -19.39
C PRO A 110 -12.74 -12.55 -18.70
N SER A 111 -13.97 -12.26 -18.35
CA SER A 111 -14.27 -11.26 -17.33
C SER A 111 -13.54 -11.73 -16.08
N ALA A 112 -12.48 -11.04 -15.71
CA ALA A 112 -11.80 -11.23 -14.45
C ALA A 112 -12.81 -10.93 -13.34
N SER A 113 -13.48 -11.98 -12.84
CA SER A 113 -14.04 -11.93 -11.51
C SER A 113 -12.87 -11.68 -10.58
N SER A 114 -12.79 -10.50 -10.01
CA SER A 114 -11.86 -10.22 -8.93
C SER A 114 -12.26 -11.10 -7.75
N SER A 115 -11.70 -12.30 -7.69
CA SER A 115 -11.67 -13.08 -6.47
C SER A 115 -10.98 -12.19 -5.45
N ALA A 116 -11.67 -11.83 -4.37
CA ALA A 116 -11.06 -11.05 -3.30
C ALA A 116 -9.82 -11.78 -2.81
N VAL A 117 -8.64 -11.22 -3.07
CA VAL A 117 -7.37 -11.81 -2.64
C VAL A 117 -7.36 -11.79 -1.12
N THR A 118 -7.25 -12.97 -0.50
CA THR A 118 -7.10 -13.08 0.95
C THR A 118 -5.61 -13.08 1.28
N CYS A 119 -5.11 -11.93 1.70
CA CYS A 119 -3.71 -11.80 2.09
C CYS A 119 -3.51 -12.24 3.55
N PRO A 120 -2.39 -12.91 3.84
CA PRO A 120 -2.05 -13.29 5.22
C PRO A 120 -1.93 -12.05 6.11
N ARG A 121 -2.24 -12.22 7.41
CA ARG A 121 -2.18 -11.16 8.40
C ARG A 121 -1.30 -11.58 9.58
N GLY A 122 -0.09 -12.03 9.27
CA GLY A 122 0.93 -12.28 10.28
C GLY A 122 1.35 -11.00 11.00
N GLN A 123 1.98 -11.14 12.16
CA GLN A 123 2.72 -10.06 12.80
C GLN A 123 4.19 -10.48 12.81
N HIS A 124 4.95 -9.89 11.91
CA HIS A 124 6.36 -10.19 11.77
C HIS A 124 7.19 -8.97 12.17
N PRO A 125 8.21 -9.14 13.04
CA PRO A 125 9.10 -8.04 13.36
C PRO A 125 9.87 -7.62 12.10
N GLY A 126 10.10 -6.33 11.95
CA GLY A 126 11.00 -5.78 10.95
C GLY A 126 12.45 -6.20 11.21
N ASN A 127 13.31 -6.05 10.23
CA ASN A 127 14.73 -6.27 10.37
C ASN A 127 15.43 -4.99 10.87
N GLN A 128 16.63 -5.15 11.45
CA GLN A 128 17.47 -4.02 11.77
C GLN A 128 18.30 -3.64 10.53
N ASP A 129 18.44 -2.34 10.29
CA ASP A 129 19.29 -1.84 9.22
C ASP A 129 20.75 -2.24 9.46
N SER A 130 21.38 -2.77 8.43
CA SER A 130 22.83 -2.96 8.39
C SER A 130 23.50 -1.68 7.87
N ASN A 131 24.71 -1.39 8.38
CA ASN A 131 25.49 -0.22 7.94
C ASN A 131 26.45 -0.56 6.78
N ASP A 132 26.19 -1.60 6.02
CA ASP A 132 27.07 -2.08 4.94
C ASP A 132 26.67 -1.55 3.54
N GLY A 133 25.69 -0.65 3.48
CA GLY A 133 25.17 -0.09 2.23
C GLY A 133 24.20 -1.01 1.51
N ARG A 134 23.63 -2.01 2.18
CA ARG A 134 22.63 -2.93 1.63
C ARG A 134 21.40 -3.02 2.53
N LEU A 135 20.27 -3.33 1.93
CA LEU A 135 19.06 -3.78 2.64
C LEU A 135 19.12 -5.29 2.75
N HIS A 136 18.92 -5.84 3.95
CA HIS A 136 18.90 -7.28 4.22
C HIS A 136 17.54 -7.72 4.76
N GLY A 137 17.05 -8.87 4.31
CA GLY A 137 15.80 -9.42 4.82
C GLY A 137 15.43 -10.73 4.09
N GLY A 138 14.91 -11.72 4.83
CA GLY A 138 14.50 -12.99 4.24
C GLY A 138 15.61 -13.81 3.59
N GLY A 139 16.88 -13.63 4.02
CA GLY A 139 18.04 -14.33 3.44
C GLY A 139 18.46 -13.80 2.08
N VAL A 140 18.03 -12.59 1.73
CA VAL A 140 18.45 -11.88 0.50
C VAL A 140 18.83 -10.44 0.82
N SER A 141 19.61 -9.83 -0.06
CA SER A 141 19.97 -8.41 0.08
C SER A 141 20.06 -7.71 -1.27
N VAL A 142 19.85 -6.38 -1.25
CA VAL A 142 20.02 -5.48 -2.40
C VAL A 142 20.84 -4.26 -2.00
N GLU A 143 21.49 -3.61 -2.95
CA GLU A 143 22.14 -2.34 -2.70
C GLU A 143 21.13 -1.27 -2.29
N SER A 144 21.48 -0.51 -1.25
CA SER A 144 20.71 0.65 -0.82
C SER A 144 20.73 1.75 -1.88
N ILE A 145 19.60 2.36 -2.14
CA ILE A 145 19.51 3.49 -3.08
C ILE A 145 19.97 4.76 -2.36
N PRO A 146 20.98 5.48 -2.86
CA PRO A 146 21.46 6.69 -2.23
C PRO A 146 20.37 7.75 -2.06
N ASN A 147 20.35 8.41 -0.91
CA ASN A 147 19.41 9.46 -0.51
C ASN A 147 17.95 9.01 -0.29
N TRP A 148 17.63 7.74 -0.47
CA TRP A 148 16.34 7.20 -0.04
C TRP A 148 16.38 6.97 1.48
N ARG A 149 15.28 7.27 2.16
CA ARG A 149 15.21 7.10 3.63
C ARG A 149 14.73 5.71 3.99
N HIS A 150 15.29 5.14 5.06
CA HIS A 150 14.80 3.89 5.63
C HIS A 150 13.40 4.09 6.20
N GLU A 151 12.52 3.11 5.97
CA GLU A 151 11.13 3.16 6.40
C GLU A 151 10.64 1.78 6.83
N ASN A 152 9.88 1.74 7.93
CA ASN A 152 9.20 0.53 8.37
C ASN A 152 7.83 0.45 7.68
N LEU A 153 7.78 -0.24 6.56
CA LEU A 153 6.51 -0.47 5.88
C LEU A 153 5.65 -1.48 6.66
N THR A 154 4.35 -1.31 6.63
CA THR A 154 3.42 -2.25 7.25
C THR A 154 2.91 -3.23 6.18
N LEU A 155 3.63 -4.32 5.96
CA LEU A 155 3.22 -5.44 5.13
C LEU A 155 3.06 -6.68 6.03
N PRO A 156 1.83 -7.00 6.47
CA PRO A 156 1.59 -8.02 7.51
C PRO A 156 2.06 -9.42 7.15
N TRP A 157 2.24 -9.69 5.86
CA TRP A 157 2.67 -10.99 5.32
C TRP A 157 4.18 -11.06 5.06
N VAL A 158 4.95 -10.03 5.40
CA VAL A 158 6.41 -10.00 5.17
C VAL A 158 7.14 -10.02 6.50
N MET A 159 7.99 -11.03 6.71
CA MET A 159 8.84 -11.16 7.89
C MET A 159 10.23 -10.57 7.65
N GLY A 160 10.86 -10.03 8.70
CA GLY A 160 12.23 -9.51 8.64
C GLY A 160 12.43 -8.48 7.54
N GLN A 161 11.45 -7.58 7.37
CA GLN A 161 11.44 -6.58 6.33
C GLN A 161 12.46 -5.46 6.59
N SER A 162 13.16 -5.04 5.52
CA SER A 162 13.96 -3.82 5.47
C SER A 162 13.61 -3.08 4.18
N ALA A 163 13.33 -1.78 4.26
CA ALA A 163 12.90 -1.01 3.10
C ALA A 163 13.42 0.42 3.12
N GLN A 164 13.49 1.01 1.93
CA GLN A 164 13.73 2.42 1.69
C GLN A 164 12.63 3.01 0.84
N ILE A 165 12.34 4.28 1.05
CA ILE A 165 11.34 5.02 0.27
C ILE A 165 11.88 6.37 -0.17
N ASP A 166 11.28 6.90 -1.25
CA ASP A 166 11.46 8.27 -1.72
C ASP A 166 10.11 8.88 -2.05
N ASP A 167 9.81 10.04 -1.45
CA ASP A 167 8.54 10.72 -1.64
C ASP A 167 8.47 11.34 -3.03
N VAL A 168 7.48 10.94 -3.83
CA VAL A 168 7.22 11.47 -5.18
C VAL A 168 6.28 12.67 -5.10
N TYR A 169 5.19 12.53 -4.33
CA TYR A 169 4.21 13.55 -4.00
C TYR A 169 3.75 13.36 -2.55
N PRO A 170 3.14 14.35 -1.91
CA PRO A 170 2.51 14.15 -0.61
C PRO A 170 1.51 12.98 -0.64
N GLY A 171 1.81 11.92 0.11
CA GLY A 171 1.00 10.69 0.15
C GLY A 171 1.25 9.71 -1.00
N TRP A 172 2.30 9.90 -1.81
CA TRP A 172 2.72 8.95 -2.84
C TRP A 172 4.23 8.79 -2.87
N MET A 173 4.72 7.56 -2.80
CA MET A 173 6.13 7.24 -2.66
C MET A 173 6.56 6.11 -3.60
N SER A 174 7.84 6.07 -3.93
CA SER A 174 8.51 4.91 -4.50
C SER A 174 9.20 4.12 -3.40
N VAL A 175 9.30 2.81 -3.58
CA VAL A 175 9.78 1.86 -2.56
C VAL A 175 10.83 0.93 -3.14
N SER A 176 11.78 0.53 -2.32
CA SER A 176 12.70 -0.59 -2.55
C SER A 176 12.85 -1.36 -1.23
N GLY A 177 12.57 -2.67 -1.21
CA GLY A 177 12.59 -3.43 0.02
C GLY A 177 12.83 -4.92 -0.16
N VAL A 178 13.29 -5.55 0.91
CA VAL A 178 13.53 -6.99 1.02
C VAL A 178 12.83 -7.56 2.26
N GLY A 179 12.61 -8.87 2.25
CA GLY A 179 12.01 -9.57 3.40
C GLY A 179 11.80 -11.04 3.10
N GLY A 180 11.19 -11.75 4.03
CA GLY A 180 10.82 -13.16 3.89
C GLY A 180 9.32 -13.34 3.72
N LEU A 181 8.93 -14.31 2.91
CA LEU A 181 7.54 -14.72 2.71
C LEU A 181 7.33 -16.08 3.36
N PRO A 182 6.53 -16.20 4.45
CA PRO A 182 6.37 -17.46 5.18
C PRO A 182 5.65 -18.53 4.37
N VAL A 183 6.26 -19.71 4.25
CA VAL A 183 5.66 -20.86 3.55
C VAL A 183 4.35 -21.31 4.21
N ALA A 184 4.28 -21.26 5.54
CA ALA A 184 3.09 -21.59 6.30
C ALA A 184 1.87 -20.69 6.01
N GLU A 185 2.10 -19.51 5.43
CA GLU A 185 1.07 -18.55 5.05
C GLU A 185 0.64 -18.67 3.58
N GLY A 186 1.11 -19.70 2.87
CA GLY A 186 0.72 -20.02 1.49
C GLY A 186 1.74 -19.61 0.42
N PHE A 187 2.87 -19.01 0.80
CA PHE A 187 3.95 -18.68 -0.13
C PHE A 187 4.81 -19.91 -0.42
N SER A 188 4.25 -20.88 -1.17
CA SER A 188 4.78 -22.26 -1.27
C SER A 188 6.00 -22.42 -2.16
N ASP A 189 6.08 -21.66 -3.24
CA ASP A 189 7.16 -21.69 -4.24
C ASP A 189 7.35 -20.30 -4.86
N PRO A 190 8.49 -20.01 -5.52
CA PRO A 190 8.77 -18.67 -6.03
C PRO A 190 7.71 -18.09 -6.96
N GLN A 191 7.11 -18.89 -7.85
CA GLN A 191 6.11 -18.40 -8.80
C GLN A 191 4.80 -18.06 -8.10
N THR A 192 4.28 -18.97 -7.29
CA THR A 192 3.07 -18.77 -6.50
C THR A 192 3.24 -17.60 -5.54
N ALA A 193 4.38 -17.53 -4.86
CA ALA A 193 4.69 -16.48 -3.90
C ALA A 193 4.83 -15.09 -4.56
N ALA A 194 5.46 -15.00 -5.74
CA ALA A 194 5.56 -13.74 -6.47
C ALA A 194 4.20 -13.23 -6.93
N THR A 195 3.31 -14.12 -7.36
CA THR A 195 1.95 -13.78 -7.76
C THR A 195 1.14 -13.30 -6.56
N MET A 196 1.14 -14.08 -5.47
CA MET A 196 0.41 -13.76 -4.24
C MET A 196 0.92 -12.46 -3.60
N MET A 197 2.24 -12.22 -3.58
CA MET A 197 2.82 -10.98 -3.08
C MET A 197 2.38 -9.78 -3.92
N MET A 198 2.40 -9.88 -5.25
CA MET A 198 1.94 -8.82 -6.15
C MET A 198 0.48 -8.47 -5.88
N ASP A 199 -0.39 -9.49 -5.82
CA ASP A 199 -1.82 -9.32 -5.56
C ASP A 199 -2.07 -8.67 -4.19
N CYS A 200 -1.35 -9.11 -3.15
CA CYS A 200 -1.47 -8.56 -1.81
C CYS A 200 -0.96 -7.11 -1.74
N PHE A 201 0.14 -6.81 -2.41
CA PHE A 201 0.68 -5.45 -2.43
C PHE A 201 -0.26 -4.49 -3.17
N ALA A 202 -0.74 -4.87 -4.37
CA ALA A 202 -1.67 -4.08 -5.17
C ALA A 202 -3.03 -3.87 -4.50
N SER A 203 -3.47 -4.81 -3.63
CA SER A 203 -4.72 -4.69 -2.87
C SER A 203 -4.56 -4.06 -1.48
N SER A 204 -3.35 -3.64 -1.11
CA SER A 204 -3.06 -3.00 0.17
C SER A 204 -3.49 -1.52 0.20
N ASP A 205 -3.48 -0.93 1.40
CA ASP A 205 -3.78 0.49 1.60
C ASP A 205 -2.77 1.42 0.89
N TYR A 206 -1.59 0.91 0.49
CA TYR A 206 -0.62 1.65 -0.34
C TYR A 206 -1.16 1.98 -1.74
N TYR A 207 -2.13 1.21 -2.24
CA TYR A 207 -2.80 1.45 -3.51
C TYR A 207 -4.28 1.80 -3.33
N ALA A 208 -4.57 2.67 -2.35
CA ALA A 208 -5.91 3.26 -2.24
C ALA A 208 -6.33 3.85 -3.59
N GLY A 209 -7.55 3.54 -4.03
CA GLY A 209 -8.02 3.93 -5.37
C GLY A 209 -7.54 3.02 -6.50
N TYR A 210 -7.11 1.79 -6.21
CA TYR A 210 -6.78 0.76 -7.21
C TYR A 210 -7.86 0.62 -8.28
N THR A 211 -7.45 0.60 -9.55
CA THR A 211 -8.35 0.47 -10.71
C THR A 211 -8.04 -0.71 -11.60
N GLY A 212 -6.87 -1.32 -11.44
CA GLY A 212 -6.47 -2.49 -12.23
C GLY A 212 -4.96 -2.72 -12.23
N GLU A 213 -4.58 -3.85 -12.80
CA GLU A 213 -3.20 -4.30 -12.97
C GLU A 213 -2.99 -4.76 -14.42
N LYS A 214 -1.79 -4.51 -14.94
CA LYS A 214 -1.34 -5.05 -16.22
C LYS A 214 0.00 -5.74 -16.02
N GLU A 215 0.03 -7.06 -16.18
CA GLU A 215 1.27 -7.81 -16.17
C GLU A 215 2.16 -7.42 -17.35
N ILE A 216 3.42 -7.10 -17.05
CA ILE A 216 4.47 -6.78 -18.02
C ILE A 216 5.41 -7.97 -18.20
N ARG A 217 5.70 -8.71 -17.10
CA ARG A 217 6.63 -9.82 -17.07
C ARG A 217 6.26 -10.80 -15.96
N SER A 218 6.41 -12.09 -16.26
CA SER A 218 6.30 -13.16 -15.29
C SER A 218 7.17 -14.31 -15.77
N GLU A 219 8.36 -14.49 -15.16
CA GLU A 219 9.34 -15.46 -15.66
C GLU A 219 10.24 -16.03 -14.56
N ALA A 220 10.70 -17.27 -14.79
CA ALA A 220 11.71 -17.89 -13.94
C ALA A 220 13.09 -17.27 -14.17
N LEU A 221 13.86 -17.14 -13.10
CA LEU A 221 15.27 -16.76 -13.15
C LEU A 221 16.08 -17.48 -12.05
N THR A 222 17.38 -17.22 -12.02
CA THR A 222 18.29 -17.76 -11.02
C THR A 222 19.06 -16.61 -10.38
N ILE A 223 19.10 -16.56 -9.05
CA ILE A 223 19.87 -15.61 -8.26
C ILE A 223 20.92 -16.40 -7.47
N ASP A 224 22.21 -16.17 -7.71
CA ASP A 224 23.33 -16.86 -7.04
C ASP A 224 23.20 -18.40 -7.04
N GLY A 225 22.68 -18.98 -8.13
CA GLY A 225 22.42 -20.41 -8.26
C GLY A 225 21.10 -20.89 -7.64
N HIS A 226 20.32 -20.01 -7.01
CA HIS A 226 19.04 -20.31 -6.38
C HIS A 226 17.87 -20.07 -7.34
N PRO A 227 16.89 -21.00 -7.42
CA PRO A 227 15.68 -20.79 -8.22
C PRO A 227 14.90 -19.58 -7.74
N ALA A 228 14.46 -18.75 -8.68
CA ALA A 228 13.69 -17.55 -8.38
C ALA A 228 12.61 -17.30 -9.43
N TRP A 229 11.69 -16.40 -9.13
CA TRP A 229 10.65 -15.93 -10.04
C TRP A 229 10.55 -14.41 -9.99
N TRP A 230 10.47 -13.77 -11.15
CA TRP A 230 10.28 -12.33 -11.28
C TRP A 230 8.95 -12.02 -11.92
N LYS A 231 8.13 -11.23 -11.23
CA LYS A 231 6.90 -10.64 -11.74
C LYS A 231 7.02 -9.13 -11.75
N ARG A 232 6.64 -8.51 -12.88
CA ARG A 232 6.53 -7.05 -13.04
C ARG A 232 5.15 -6.71 -13.55
N SER A 233 4.51 -5.73 -12.92
CA SER A 233 3.19 -5.24 -13.33
C SER A 233 3.11 -3.72 -13.24
N GLU A 234 2.30 -3.11 -14.10
CA GLU A 234 1.78 -1.76 -13.89
C GLU A 234 0.53 -1.88 -13.01
N VAL A 235 0.56 -1.28 -11.83
CA VAL A 235 -0.56 -1.20 -10.88
C VAL A 235 -1.18 0.19 -11.01
N TYR A 236 -2.43 0.27 -11.43
CA TYR A 236 -3.10 1.53 -11.73
C TYR A 236 -3.98 1.99 -10.58
N VAL A 237 -4.00 3.31 -10.37
CA VAL A 237 -4.86 3.98 -9.39
C VAL A 237 -5.62 5.16 -10.01
N SER A 238 -6.71 5.56 -9.35
CA SER A 238 -7.40 6.82 -9.61
C SER A 238 -7.57 7.57 -8.29
N LEU A 239 -6.81 8.63 -8.13
CA LEU A 239 -6.74 9.42 -6.90
C LEU A 239 -7.24 10.85 -7.19
N PRO A 240 -8.40 11.27 -6.62
CA PRO A 240 -8.95 12.62 -6.86
C PRO A 240 -7.97 13.74 -6.47
N ASN A 241 -7.17 13.54 -5.43
CA ASN A 241 -6.20 14.53 -4.93
C ASN A 241 -4.85 14.49 -5.64
N LEU A 242 -4.57 13.46 -6.45
CA LEU A 242 -3.33 13.26 -7.18
C LEU A 242 -3.62 12.78 -8.62
N PRO A 243 -4.34 13.56 -9.43
CA PRO A 243 -4.79 13.13 -10.76
C PRO A 243 -3.66 12.89 -11.77
N GLN A 244 -2.45 13.40 -11.49
CA GLN A 244 -1.24 13.15 -12.28
C GLN A 244 -0.62 11.78 -12.01
N VAL A 245 -0.94 11.12 -10.89
CA VAL A 245 -0.47 9.79 -10.55
C VAL A 245 -1.38 8.76 -11.18
N ARG A 246 -0.84 7.94 -12.06
CA ARG A 246 -1.57 6.84 -12.72
C ARG A 246 -1.36 5.50 -12.03
N GLY A 247 -0.38 5.40 -11.13
CA GLY A 247 0.05 4.20 -10.44
C GLY A 247 1.55 3.99 -10.52
N ASP A 248 1.99 2.78 -10.27
CA ASP A 248 3.40 2.39 -10.24
C ASP A 248 3.68 1.20 -11.17
N VAL A 249 4.93 1.13 -11.63
CA VAL A 249 5.55 -0.12 -12.08
C VAL A 249 6.07 -0.82 -10.82
N VAL A 250 5.56 -2.00 -10.55
CA VAL A 250 5.91 -2.81 -9.37
C VAL A 250 6.67 -4.05 -9.82
N ASP A 251 7.78 -4.35 -9.14
CA ASP A 251 8.50 -5.61 -9.25
C ASP A 251 8.37 -6.42 -7.98
N VAL A 252 8.25 -7.71 -8.15
CA VAL A 252 8.42 -8.71 -7.09
C VAL A 252 9.37 -9.79 -7.61
N VAL A 253 10.45 -10.04 -6.89
CA VAL A 253 11.36 -11.16 -7.15
C VAL A 253 11.36 -12.05 -5.91
N VAL A 254 10.99 -13.30 -6.06
CA VAL A 254 10.99 -14.27 -4.97
C VAL A 254 12.04 -15.33 -5.23
N VAL A 255 12.86 -15.63 -4.23
CA VAL A 255 14.01 -16.52 -4.30
C VAL A 255 13.84 -17.66 -3.30
N ASN A 256 14.01 -18.90 -3.76
CA ASN A 256 14.15 -20.05 -2.88
C ASN A 256 15.60 -20.11 -2.37
N THR A 257 15.85 -19.50 -1.22
CA THR A 257 17.18 -19.43 -0.59
C THR A 257 17.63 -20.73 0.05
N GLY A 258 16.81 -21.81 -0.03
CA GLY A 258 17.06 -23.10 0.63
C GLY A 258 16.54 -23.16 2.07
N GLN A 259 15.95 -22.09 2.58
CA GLN A 259 15.22 -22.12 3.86
C GLN A 259 13.89 -22.84 3.69
N THR A 260 13.48 -23.58 4.74
CA THR A 260 12.24 -24.37 4.70
C THR A 260 11.01 -23.57 5.11
N ASP A 261 11.18 -22.53 5.92
CA ASP A 261 10.10 -21.82 6.57
C ASP A 261 9.64 -20.57 5.82
N PHE A 262 10.51 -20.04 4.95
CA PHE A 262 10.22 -18.85 4.16
C PHE A 262 11.01 -18.81 2.85
N LEU A 263 10.52 -18.02 1.91
CA LEU A 263 11.22 -17.63 0.68
C LEU A 263 11.76 -16.20 0.84
N GLY A 264 12.94 -15.95 0.29
CA GLY A 264 13.48 -14.58 0.21
C GLY A 264 12.72 -13.77 -0.83
N MET A 265 12.52 -12.47 -0.57
CA MET A 265 11.79 -11.59 -1.48
C MET A 265 12.44 -10.22 -1.57
N TYR A 266 12.53 -9.71 -2.79
CA TYR A 266 12.73 -8.30 -3.12
C TYR A 266 11.48 -7.73 -3.78
N PHE A 267 11.11 -6.51 -3.43
CA PHE A 267 10.04 -5.78 -4.12
C PHE A 267 10.41 -4.31 -4.29
N ASN A 268 9.86 -3.69 -5.31
CA ASN A 268 9.97 -2.25 -5.52
C ASN A 268 8.72 -1.67 -6.17
N SER A 269 8.60 -0.35 -6.08
CA SER A 269 7.66 0.42 -6.88
C SER A 269 8.31 1.71 -7.39
N ALA A 270 8.00 2.07 -8.63
CA ALA A 270 8.36 3.35 -9.22
C ALA A 270 7.18 3.92 -9.99
N THR A 271 6.87 5.20 -9.78
CA THR A 271 5.69 5.83 -10.40
C THR A 271 5.74 5.75 -11.93
N ILE A 272 4.65 5.34 -12.54
CA ILE A 272 4.53 5.21 -14.01
C ILE A 272 4.89 6.51 -14.70
N GLY A 273 5.95 6.48 -15.52
CA GLY A 273 6.50 7.62 -16.22
C GLY A 273 7.69 8.28 -15.53
N ASP A 274 8.03 7.89 -14.30
CA ASP A 274 9.25 8.35 -13.61
C ASP A 274 10.45 7.46 -13.97
N SER A 275 11.10 7.78 -15.07
CA SER A 275 12.26 7.02 -15.56
C SER A 275 13.46 7.07 -14.62
N THR A 276 13.60 8.14 -13.84
CA THR A 276 14.72 8.31 -12.91
C THR A 276 14.61 7.29 -11.76
N ARG A 277 13.45 7.25 -11.08
CA ARG A 277 13.22 6.28 -10.00
C ARG A 277 13.17 4.86 -10.52
N GLN A 278 12.58 4.64 -11.71
CA GLN A 278 12.59 3.32 -12.36
C GLN A 278 14.01 2.80 -12.58
N THR A 279 14.94 3.64 -13.04
CA THR A 279 16.34 3.25 -13.23
C THR A 279 17.00 2.87 -11.90
N LEU A 280 16.72 3.61 -10.82
CA LEU A 280 17.28 3.34 -9.49
C LEU A 280 16.80 2.01 -8.92
N VAL A 281 15.49 1.73 -8.99
CA VAL A 281 14.94 0.46 -8.49
C VAL A 281 15.32 -0.72 -9.39
N ASP A 282 15.48 -0.52 -10.69
CA ASP A 282 16.00 -1.54 -11.60
C ASP A 282 17.45 -1.91 -11.27
N HIS A 283 18.29 -0.93 -10.92
CA HIS A 283 19.66 -1.16 -10.48
C HIS A 283 19.68 -1.93 -9.15
N ALA A 284 18.87 -1.51 -8.16
CA ALA A 284 18.74 -2.22 -6.89
C ALA A 284 18.30 -3.69 -7.13
N ARG A 285 17.30 -3.94 -7.99
CA ARG A 285 16.88 -5.29 -8.37
C ARG A 285 18.01 -6.11 -8.98
N GLN A 286 18.84 -5.50 -9.84
CA GLN A 286 19.98 -6.19 -10.47
C GLN A 286 21.08 -6.53 -9.47
N SER A 287 21.17 -5.83 -8.34
CA SER A 287 22.11 -6.10 -7.25
C SER A 287 21.62 -7.17 -6.27
N LEU A 288 20.44 -7.77 -6.50
CA LEU A 288 19.86 -8.80 -5.64
C LEU A 288 20.75 -10.02 -5.56
N LYS A 289 21.03 -10.46 -4.34
CA LYS A 289 21.79 -11.68 -4.06
C LYS A 289 21.26 -12.40 -2.82
N VAL A 290 21.64 -13.66 -2.70
CA VAL A 290 21.40 -14.48 -1.50
C VAL A 290 22.51 -14.22 -0.48
N ASP A 291 22.15 -14.05 0.81
CA ASP A 291 23.09 -13.75 1.93
C ASP A 291 23.75 -15.01 2.49
#